data_2b686e5c4f87187af5cf56837601c59e
#
_entry.id   2b686e5c4f87187af5cf56837601c59e
#
_cell.length_a   1.000
_cell.length_b   1.000
_cell.length_c   1.000
_cell.angle_alpha   90.00
_cell.angle_beta   90.00
_cell.angle_gamma   90.00
#
_symmetry.space_group_name_H-M   'P 1'
#
loop_
_entity.id
_entity.type
_entity.pdbx_description
1 polymer ?
#
loop_
_entity_poly.entity_id
_entity_poly.type
_entity_poly.pdbx_seq_one_letter_code
_entity_poly.pdbx_strand_id
1 'polypeptide(L)'
;MTAGNDFVDRGDTLAAKELGRASVEGSWDRTDWQRMWLHTQSFDWKTLALVPGDDQTSTLDVANLIAKLALDHGESINVADMRGLRLKHVGAFLEGIRWETNRGTRTVLATSSTSTNLATVSIARAADCAILCVSLGSTSLSGIRETIEQIGQRHFLGSLLVRGSAEVTSPSRAFGAGGLTRDSPP
;
A
#
# COMPACT_ATOMS: atom_id res chain seq x y z
N MET A 1 27.68 12.90 -53.05
CA MET A 1 27.44 11.72 -52.19
C MET A 1 27.26 12.24 -50.77
N THR A 2 26.03 12.46 -50.39
CA THR A 2 25.65 13.04 -49.09
C THR A 2 24.76 12.01 -48.40
N ALA A 3 25.27 11.37 -47.38
CA ALA A 3 24.52 10.43 -46.56
C ALA A 3 23.70 11.23 -45.55
N GLY A 4 22.39 11.14 -45.64
CA GLY A 4 21.45 11.71 -44.71
C GLY A 4 21.41 10.88 -43.44
N ASN A 5 21.50 11.58 -42.32
CA ASN A 5 21.44 11.04 -40.98
C ASN A 5 19.97 11.16 -40.50
N ASP A 6 19.16 10.11 -40.69
CA ASP A 6 17.85 10.00 -40.06
C ASP A 6 18.01 9.48 -38.63
N PHE A 7 18.23 10.39 -37.70
CA PHE A 7 18.08 10.12 -36.25
C PHE A 7 16.62 10.34 -35.88
N VAL A 8 15.83 9.25 -35.97
CA VAL A 8 14.46 9.26 -35.52
C VAL A 8 14.44 9.24 -33.97
N ASP A 9 14.00 10.36 -33.46
CA ASP A 9 13.65 10.61 -32.05
C ASP A 9 12.63 9.58 -31.55
N ARG A 10 13.08 8.65 -30.69
CA ARG A 10 12.26 7.65 -29.99
C ARG A 10 12.08 7.97 -28.49
N GLY A 11 12.30 9.21 -28.09
CA GLY A 11 12.29 9.63 -26.68
C GLY A 11 10.92 9.95 -26.08
N ASP A 12 9.90 10.29 -26.91
CA ASP A 12 8.69 10.94 -26.35
C ASP A 12 7.50 10.02 -26.04
N THR A 13 7.60 8.70 -26.31
CA THR A 13 6.45 7.80 -26.13
C THR A 13 6.39 7.13 -24.75
N LEU A 14 7.44 7.21 -23.93
CA LEU A 14 7.46 6.61 -22.59
C LEU A 14 6.95 7.56 -21.50
N ALA A 15 7.09 8.86 -21.69
CA ALA A 15 6.62 9.87 -20.71
C ALA A 15 5.09 10.01 -20.65
N ALA A 16 4.37 9.68 -21.74
CA ALA A 16 2.91 9.80 -21.79
C ALA A 16 2.15 8.64 -21.12
N LYS A 17 2.81 7.51 -20.81
CA LYS A 17 2.17 6.32 -20.24
C LYS A 17 2.17 6.32 -18.70
N GLU A 18 2.93 7.20 -18.06
CA GLU A 18 2.96 7.35 -16.60
C GLU A 18 1.92 8.33 -16.03
N LEU A 19 1.28 9.14 -16.88
CA LEU A 19 0.25 10.10 -16.44
C LEU A 19 -1.14 9.49 -16.16
N GLY A 20 -1.31 8.19 -16.33
CA GLY A 20 -2.61 7.51 -16.14
C GLY A 20 -2.78 6.77 -14.80
N ARG A 21 -1.76 6.73 -13.94
CA ARG A 21 -1.95 6.29 -12.56
C ARG A 21 -2.47 7.49 -11.79
N ALA A 22 -3.79 7.47 -11.51
CA ALA A 22 -4.39 8.37 -10.55
C ALA A 22 -3.51 8.35 -9.30
N SER A 23 -2.73 9.40 -9.12
CA SER A 23 -1.84 9.57 -8.01
C SER A 23 -2.70 9.53 -6.74
N VAL A 24 -2.31 8.71 -5.80
CA VAL A 24 -2.79 8.71 -4.41
C VAL A 24 -2.60 10.12 -3.78
N GLU A 25 -2.01 11.06 -4.51
CA GLU A 25 -1.76 12.45 -4.13
C GLU A 25 -3.01 13.31 -3.94
N GLY A 26 -4.20 12.80 -4.24
CA GLY A 26 -5.40 13.65 -4.39
C GLY A 26 -6.17 14.00 -3.14
N SER A 27 -5.84 13.58 -1.91
CA SER A 27 -6.68 13.90 -0.73
C SER A 27 -6.07 13.66 0.65
N TRP A 28 -4.76 13.49 0.77
CA TRP A 28 -4.15 13.31 2.08
C TRP A 28 -3.61 14.65 2.58
N ASP A 29 -4.11 15.10 3.71
CA ASP A 29 -3.52 16.25 4.40
C ASP A 29 -2.05 15.93 4.70
N ARG A 30 -1.12 16.66 4.08
CA ARG A 30 0.33 16.48 4.31
C ARG A 30 0.67 16.53 5.79
N THR A 31 -0.11 17.24 6.60
CA THR A 31 0.05 17.36 8.03
C THR A 31 -0.14 16.02 8.75
N ASP A 32 -1.13 15.20 8.35
CA ASP A 32 -1.39 13.91 8.99
C ASP A 32 -0.27 12.90 8.68
N TRP A 33 0.27 12.93 7.46
CA TRP A 33 1.42 12.12 7.08
C TRP A 33 2.69 12.55 7.82
N GLN A 34 2.91 13.85 7.99
CA GLN A 34 4.03 14.36 8.78
C GLN A 34 3.91 13.98 10.25
N ARG A 35 2.71 14.04 10.85
CA ARG A 35 2.46 13.58 12.22
C ARG A 35 2.75 12.09 12.36
N MET A 36 2.28 11.28 11.41
CA MET A 36 2.56 9.84 11.39
C MET A 36 4.07 9.60 11.32
N TRP A 37 4.78 10.29 10.42
CA TRP A 37 6.23 10.19 10.31
C TRP A 37 6.92 10.54 11.62
N LEU A 38 6.62 11.70 12.21
CA LEU A 38 7.19 12.13 13.49
C LEU A 38 6.89 11.12 14.62
N HIS A 39 5.69 10.53 14.61
CA HIS A 39 5.36 9.49 15.57
C HIS A 39 6.23 8.24 15.40
N THR A 40 6.47 7.79 14.18
CA THR A 40 7.36 6.66 13.93
C THR A 40 8.80 6.94 14.35
N GLN A 41 9.25 8.19 14.26
CA GLN A 41 10.61 8.60 14.67
C GLN A 41 10.81 8.58 16.19
N SER A 42 9.74 8.56 16.99
CA SER A 42 9.85 8.45 18.46
C SER A 42 10.25 7.03 18.91
N PHE A 43 10.31 6.07 17.98
CA PHE A 43 10.71 4.70 18.26
C PHE A 43 12.02 4.37 17.55
N ASP A 44 12.89 3.62 18.21
CA ASP A 44 14.13 3.10 17.61
C ASP A 44 13.81 1.82 16.84
N TRP A 45 13.50 1.96 15.54
CA TRP A 45 13.24 0.84 14.65
C TRP A 45 14.20 0.84 13.45
N LYS A 46 14.52 -0.35 12.99
CA LYS A 46 15.27 -0.60 11.76
C LYS A 46 14.37 -1.23 10.69
N THR A 47 13.39 -2.03 11.15
CA THR A 47 12.41 -2.71 10.28
C THR A 47 11.00 -2.38 10.74
N LEU A 48 10.18 -1.85 9.82
CA LEU A 48 8.78 -1.51 10.04
C LEU A 48 7.89 -2.32 9.11
N ALA A 49 7.04 -3.18 9.66
CA ALA A 49 6.08 -3.94 8.86
C ALA A 49 4.77 -3.17 8.67
N LEU A 50 4.29 -3.06 7.45
CA LEU A 50 2.96 -2.56 7.13
C LEU A 50 2.03 -3.74 6.90
N VAL A 51 1.04 -3.89 7.78
CA VAL A 51 0.11 -5.02 7.75
C VAL A 51 -1.29 -4.51 7.41
N PRO A 52 -1.88 -4.95 6.30
CA PRO A 52 -3.22 -4.52 5.95
C PRO A 52 -4.27 -5.29 6.76
N GLY A 53 -5.35 -4.60 7.15
CA GLY A 53 -6.50 -5.22 7.83
C GLY A 53 -7.44 -5.95 6.86
N ASP A 54 -7.22 -5.83 5.55
CA ASP A 54 -7.99 -6.47 4.47
C ASP A 54 -7.15 -6.65 3.21
N ASP A 55 -7.71 -7.29 2.18
CA ASP A 55 -7.01 -7.57 0.91
C ASP A 55 -7.04 -6.38 -0.07
N GLN A 56 -7.80 -5.33 0.23
CA GLN A 56 -7.97 -4.16 -0.65
C GLN A 56 -6.95 -3.06 -0.36
N THR A 57 -6.31 -3.09 0.81
CA THR A 57 -5.36 -2.07 1.23
C THR A 57 -3.97 -2.32 0.62
N SER A 58 -3.50 -1.42 -0.24
CA SER A 58 -2.17 -1.49 -0.83
C SER A 58 -1.10 -1.01 0.17
N THR A 59 -0.47 -1.93 0.86
CA THR A 59 0.65 -1.62 1.76
C THR A 59 1.90 -1.15 1.02
N LEU A 60 2.07 -1.54 -0.25
CA LEU A 60 3.20 -1.08 -1.06
C LEU A 60 3.11 0.41 -1.37
N ASP A 61 1.91 0.92 -1.68
CA ASP A 61 1.72 2.34 -1.93
C ASP A 61 1.97 3.16 -0.65
N VAL A 62 1.53 2.65 0.49
CA VAL A 62 1.81 3.24 1.80
C VAL A 62 3.33 3.23 2.09
N ALA A 63 4.03 2.12 1.82
CA ALA A 63 5.48 2.01 2.01
C ALA A 63 6.25 3.03 1.15
N ASN A 64 5.88 3.16 -0.12
CA ASN A 64 6.48 4.13 -1.03
C ASN A 64 6.24 5.57 -0.57
N LEU A 65 5.05 5.86 -0.03
CA LEU A 65 4.74 7.18 0.52
C LEU A 65 5.57 7.48 1.78
N ILE A 66 5.75 6.49 2.67
CA ILE A 66 6.64 6.64 3.84
C ILE A 66 8.08 6.89 3.41
N ALA A 67 8.58 6.16 2.40
CA ALA A 67 9.92 6.37 1.87
C ALA A 67 10.11 7.77 1.25
N LYS A 68 9.09 8.28 0.55
CA LYS A 68 9.09 9.65 0.01
C LYS A 68 9.11 10.70 1.13
N LEU A 69 8.29 10.52 2.17
CA LEU A 69 8.31 11.40 3.34
C LEU A 69 9.66 11.40 4.05
N ALA A 70 10.26 10.22 4.24
CA ALA A 70 11.59 10.11 4.82
C ALA A 70 12.61 10.90 4.02
N LEU A 71 12.57 10.79 2.69
CA LEU A 71 13.45 11.52 1.79
C LEU A 71 13.26 13.04 1.90
N ASP A 72 12.00 13.52 2.01
CA ASP A 72 11.69 14.93 2.24
C ASP A 72 12.28 15.45 3.57
N HIS A 73 12.51 14.55 4.54
CA HIS A 73 13.18 14.83 5.82
C HIS A 73 14.69 14.50 5.83
N GLY A 74 15.28 14.20 4.66
CA GLY A 74 16.71 13.93 4.52
C GLY A 74 17.12 12.51 4.93
N GLU A 75 16.18 11.60 5.13
CA GLU A 75 16.42 10.19 5.47
C GLU A 75 16.17 9.28 4.26
N SER A 76 17.02 8.24 4.11
CA SER A 76 16.83 7.21 3.09
C SER A 76 16.30 5.93 3.73
N ILE A 77 15.17 5.43 3.23
CA ILE A 77 14.53 4.21 3.69
C ILE A 77 14.37 3.25 2.52
N ASN A 78 14.71 1.99 2.72
CA ASN A 78 14.44 0.92 1.76
C ASN A 78 12.98 0.47 1.87
N VAL A 79 12.38 0.13 0.74
CA VAL A 79 11.06 -0.51 0.67
C VAL A 79 11.25 -1.93 0.16
N ALA A 80 10.77 -2.91 0.94
CA ALA A 80 10.78 -4.32 0.56
C ALA A 80 9.36 -4.83 0.34
N ASP A 81 9.06 -5.26 -0.89
CA ASP A 81 7.76 -5.86 -1.22
C ASP A 81 7.74 -7.34 -0.80
N MET A 82 7.05 -7.62 0.31
CA MET A 82 6.91 -8.95 0.91
C MET A 82 5.56 -9.61 0.59
N ARG A 83 4.69 -8.98 -0.21
CA ARG A 83 3.29 -9.41 -0.40
C ARG A 83 3.18 -10.79 -1.03
N GLY A 84 4.10 -11.16 -1.92
CA GLY A 84 4.15 -12.47 -2.55
C GLY A 84 5.08 -13.48 -1.87
N LEU A 85 5.73 -13.12 -0.76
CA LEU A 85 6.71 -13.99 -0.12
C LEU A 85 6.04 -15.20 0.52
N ARG A 86 6.51 -16.39 0.17
CA ARG A 86 6.02 -17.64 0.75
C ARG A 86 6.67 -17.90 2.11
N LEU A 87 5.91 -18.49 3.04
CA LEU A 87 6.35 -18.77 4.40
C LEU A 87 7.73 -19.46 4.48
N LYS A 88 8.01 -20.41 3.59
CA LYS A 88 9.29 -21.15 3.56
C LYS A 88 10.52 -20.27 3.25
N HIS A 89 10.33 -19.09 2.68
CA HIS A 89 11.41 -18.16 2.30
C HIS A 89 11.59 -17.00 3.28
N VAL A 90 10.67 -16.86 4.26
CA VAL A 90 10.68 -15.73 5.21
C VAL A 90 12.00 -15.66 5.98
N GLY A 91 12.50 -16.79 6.48
CA GLY A 91 13.74 -16.82 7.27
C GLY A 91 14.95 -16.27 6.50
N ALA A 92 15.20 -16.81 5.31
CA ALA A 92 16.34 -16.38 4.47
C ALA A 92 16.21 -14.89 4.08
N PHE A 93 14.99 -14.43 3.80
CA PHE A 93 14.77 -13.03 3.42
C PHE A 93 15.01 -12.08 4.60
N LEU A 94 14.53 -12.43 5.80
CA LEU A 94 14.74 -11.63 7.01
C LEU A 94 16.21 -11.56 7.42
N GLU A 95 16.98 -12.62 7.19
CA GLU A 95 18.43 -12.59 7.39
C GLU A 95 19.11 -11.57 6.45
N GLY A 96 18.70 -11.53 5.18
CA GLY A 96 19.18 -10.53 4.21
C GLY A 96 18.87 -9.10 4.68
N ILE A 97 17.63 -8.83 5.12
CA ILE A 97 17.24 -7.51 5.65
C ILE A 97 18.05 -7.15 6.89
N ARG A 98 18.25 -8.06 7.84
CA ARG A 98 19.07 -7.81 9.03
C ARG A 98 20.50 -7.43 8.67
N TRP A 99 21.06 -8.05 7.64
CA TRP A 99 22.38 -7.69 7.16
C TRP A 99 22.44 -6.25 6.63
N GLU A 100 21.43 -5.82 5.86
CA GLU A 100 21.32 -4.44 5.36
C GLU A 100 21.07 -3.44 6.48
N THR A 101 20.16 -3.75 7.41
CA THR A 101 19.82 -2.86 8.54
C THR A 101 20.98 -2.69 9.53
N ASN A 102 21.87 -3.68 9.66
CA ASN A 102 23.10 -3.54 10.44
C ASN A 102 24.07 -2.50 9.85
N ARG A 103 23.91 -2.13 8.59
CA ARG A 103 24.64 -1.04 7.92
C ARG A 103 24.02 0.34 8.13
N GLY A 104 22.99 0.43 8.97
CA GLY A 104 22.33 1.69 9.34
C GLY A 104 21.14 2.07 8.45
N THR A 105 20.71 1.20 7.52
CA THR A 105 19.58 1.49 6.65
C THR A 105 18.29 1.01 7.28
N ARG A 106 17.28 1.89 7.37
CA ARG A 106 15.91 1.51 7.76
C ARG A 106 15.17 0.87 6.59
N THR A 107 14.31 -0.12 6.87
CA THR A 107 13.55 -0.83 5.85
C THR A 107 12.07 -0.92 6.22
N VAL A 108 11.19 -0.52 5.31
CA VAL A 108 9.73 -0.70 5.42
C VAL A 108 9.32 -1.93 4.63
N LEU A 109 8.60 -2.85 5.28
CA LEU A 109 8.18 -4.13 4.74
C LEU A 109 6.69 -4.05 4.36
N ALA A 110 6.37 -4.05 3.07
CA ALA A 110 4.99 -4.10 2.60
C ALA A 110 4.51 -5.56 2.57
N THR A 111 3.47 -5.90 3.34
CA THR A 111 2.93 -7.27 3.42
C THR A 111 1.52 -7.38 2.84
N SER A 112 1.05 -8.61 2.59
CA SER A 112 -0.36 -8.92 2.32
C SER A 112 -1.15 -9.03 3.63
N SER A 113 -2.48 -9.18 3.54
CA SER A 113 -3.28 -9.50 4.73
C SER A 113 -2.93 -10.87 5.30
N THR A 114 -3.16 -11.04 6.61
CA THR A 114 -2.91 -12.32 7.29
C THR A 114 -3.88 -13.41 6.83
N SER A 115 -5.05 -13.04 6.29
CA SER A 115 -6.03 -13.97 5.74
C SER A 115 -5.56 -14.61 4.43
N THR A 116 -4.82 -13.87 3.60
CA THR A 116 -4.33 -14.38 2.31
C THR A 116 -2.92 -14.95 2.39
N ASN A 117 -2.10 -14.48 3.32
CA ASN A 117 -0.71 -14.93 3.43
C ASN A 117 -0.23 -15.03 4.88
N LEU A 118 -0.14 -16.25 5.39
CA LEU A 118 0.37 -16.52 6.75
C LEU A 118 1.83 -16.10 6.95
N ALA A 119 2.62 -15.92 5.90
CA ALA A 119 3.97 -15.39 6.00
C ALA A 119 3.98 -13.99 6.63
N THR A 120 2.91 -13.21 6.46
CA THR A 120 2.74 -11.88 7.05
C THR A 120 2.87 -11.91 8.58
N VAL A 121 2.31 -12.93 9.24
CA VAL A 121 2.43 -13.06 10.70
C VAL A 121 3.88 -13.23 11.12
N SER A 122 4.64 -14.07 10.41
CA SER A 122 6.06 -14.29 10.70
C SER A 122 6.91 -13.05 10.42
N ILE A 123 6.61 -12.34 9.33
CA ILE A 123 7.30 -11.09 8.95
C ILE A 123 7.04 -10.01 9.99
N ALA A 124 5.77 -9.77 10.35
CA ALA A 124 5.38 -8.73 11.29
C ALA A 124 5.93 -8.98 12.71
N ARG A 125 6.00 -10.26 13.12
CA ARG A 125 6.60 -10.62 14.42
C ARG A 125 8.12 -10.51 14.45
N ALA A 126 8.77 -10.64 13.31
CA ALA A 126 10.23 -10.54 13.19
C ALA A 126 10.72 -9.11 12.95
N ALA A 127 9.84 -8.21 12.51
CA ALA A 127 10.11 -6.77 12.41
C ALA A 127 10.19 -6.15 13.82
N ASP A 128 10.91 -5.03 13.94
CA ASP A 128 11.01 -4.29 15.20
C ASP A 128 9.66 -3.73 15.64
N CYS A 129 8.85 -3.31 14.67
CA CYS A 129 7.49 -2.84 14.90
C CYS A 129 6.61 -2.99 13.65
N ALA A 130 5.30 -2.82 13.85
CA ALA A 130 4.32 -2.87 12.77
C ALA A 130 3.33 -1.70 12.83
N ILE A 131 2.75 -1.35 11.69
CA ILE A 131 1.61 -0.45 11.56
C ILE A 131 0.47 -1.22 10.89
N LEU A 132 -0.71 -1.17 11.50
CA LEU A 132 -1.92 -1.72 10.90
C LEU A 132 -2.52 -0.73 9.90
N CYS A 133 -2.59 -1.10 8.63
CA CYS A 133 -3.21 -0.29 7.59
C CYS A 133 -4.68 -0.67 7.46
N VAL A 134 -5.57 0.29 7.70
CA VAL A 134 -7.03 0.10 7.71
C VAL A 134 -7.65 0.95 6.60
N SER A 135 -8.32 0.33 5.64
CA SER A 135 -9.03 1.04 4.59
C SER A 135 -10.43 1.40 5.05
N LEU A 136 -10.74 2.70 4.97
CA LEU A 136 -12.07 3.19 5.32
C LEU A 136 -13.12 2.69 4.33
N GLY A 137 -14.14 2.00 4.85
CA GLY A 137 -15.27 1.48 4.07
C GLY A 137 -15.11 0.04 3.57
N SER A 138 -13.90 -0.56 3.63
CA SER A 138 -13.68 -1.96 3.22
C SER A 138 -13.25 -2.86 4.38
N THR A 139 -12.42 -2.36 5.29
CA THR A 139 -11.86 -3.19 6.37
C THR A 139 -12.91 -3.48 7.45
N SER A 140 -13.15 -4.76 7.73
CA SER A 140 -14.05 -5.19 8.81
C SER A 140 -13.36 -5.17 10.17
N LEU A 141 -14.12 -4.85 11.24
CA LEU A 141 -13.60 -4.89 12.61
C LEU A 141 -13.16 -6.30 13.04
N SER A 142 -13.82 -7.34 12.51
CA SER A 142 -13.42 -8.73 12.76
C SER A 142 -12.04 -9.05 12.17
N GLY A 143 -11.77 -8.62 10.93
CA GLY A 143 -10.47 -8.80 10.28
C GLY A 143 -9.35 -8.06 11.00
N ILE A 144 -9.63 -6.83 11.49
CA ILE A 144 -8.68 -6.06 12.31
C ILE A 144 -8.34 -6.85 13.59
N ARG A 145 -9.37 -7.31 14.31
CA ARG A 145 -9.18 -8.06 15.56
C ARG A 145 -8.37 -9.34 15.34
N GLU A 146 -8.73 -10.11 14.32
CA GLU A 146 -8.03 -11.34 13.96
C GLU A 146 -6.55 -11.07 13.62
N THR A 147 -6.26 -10.04 12.83
CA THR A 147 -4.90 -9.64 12.50
C THR A 147 -4.10 -9.28 13.76
N ILE A 148 -4.70 -8.51 14.68
CA ILE A 148 -4.05 -8.12 15.94
C ILE A 148 -3.82 -9.34 16.84
N GLU A 149 -4.77 -10.27 16.93
CA GLU A 149 -4.64 -11.50 17.71
C GLU A 149 -3.54 -12.40 17.16
N GLN A 150 -3.47 -12.58 15.83
CA GLN A 150 -2.47 -13.42 15.17
C GLN A 150 -1.05 -12.86 15.32
N ILE A 151 -0.85 -11.57 15.21
CA ILE A 151 0.49 -10.94 15.28
C ILE A 151 0.86 -10.63 16.73
N GLY A 152 -0.09 -10.18 17.52
CA GLY A 152 0.08 -9.72 18.90
C GLY A 152 0.11 -8.19 18.96
N GLN A 153 -0.77 -7.62 19.79
CA GLN A 153 -0.95 -6.16 19.93
C GLN A 153 0.35 -5.40 20.23
N ARG A 154 1.26 -5.99 20.96
CA ARG A 154 2.54 -5.38 21.36
C ARG A 154 3.47 -5.04 20.18
N HIS A 155 3.26 -5.67 19.01
CA HIS A 155 4.07 -5.41 17.82
C HIS A 155 3.62 -4.16 17.07
N PHE A 156 2.38 -3.70 17.31
CA PHE A 156 1.84 -2.56 16.60
C PHE A 156 2.14 -1.25 17.31
N LEU A 157 2.73 -0.29 16.60
CA LEU A 157 2.87 1.10 17.04
C LEU A 157 1.52 1.84 17.01
N GLY A 158 0.63 1.42 16.11
CA GLY A 158 -0.67 2.01 15.91
C GLY A 158 -1.33 1.56 14.62
N SER A 159 -2.36 2.29 14.21
CA SER A 159 -3.08 2.07 12.97
C SER A 159 -3.04 3.30 12.08
N LEU A 160 -2.93 3.07 10.77
CA LEU A 160 -3.02 4.09 9.73
C LEU A 160 -4.32 3.91 8.97
N LEU A 161 -5.17 4.95 8.98
CA LEU A 161 -6.39 4.97 8.20
C LEU A 161 -6.10 5.40 6.77
N VAL A 162 -6.35 4.49 5.83
CA VAL A 162 -6.15 4.71 4.39
C VAL A 162 -7.52 4.89 3.75
N ARG A 163 -7.73 5.95 2.99
CA ARG A 163 -8.93 6.03 2.14
C ARG A 163 -8.68 5.16 0.93
N GLY A 164 -9.46 4.10 0.75
CA GLY A 164 -9.47 3.34 -0.48
C GLY A 164 -9.82 4.27 -1.64
N SER A 165 -9.16 4.09 -2.80
CA SER A 165 -9.70 4.60 -4.05
C SER A 165 -11.02 3.87 -4.26
N ALA A 166 -12.14 4.45 -3.81
CA ALA A 166 -13.45 4.01 -4.22
C ALA A 166 -13.49 4.22 -5.74
N GLU A 167 -13.31 3.15 -6.50
CA GLU A 167 -13.88 3.11 -7.83
C GLU A 167 -15.35 3.46 -7.62
N VAL A 168 -15.73 4.64 -8.06
CA VAL A 168 -17.12 5.06 -8.16
C VAL A 168 -17.73 4.16 -9.22
N THR A 169 -18.21 2.98 -8.79
CA THR A 169 -19.12 2.18 -9.57
C THR A 169 -20.41 3.01 -9.61
N SER A 170 -20.55 3.82 -10.65
CA SER A 170 -21.76 4.54 -10.94
C SER A 170 -22.90 3.52 -10.92
N PRO A 171 -23.94 3.70 -10.08
CA PRO A 171 -25.09 2.82 -10.12
C PRO A 171 -25.71 2.97 -11.52
N SER A 172 -25.60 1.91 -12.32
CA SER A 172 -26.31 1.79 -13.60
C SER A 172 -27.80 1.95 -13.29
N ARG A 173 -28.33 3.13 -13.61
CA ARG A 173 -29.77 3.40 -13.60
C ARG A 173 -30.41 2.59 -14.73
N ALA A 174 -30.75 1.35 -14.44
CA ALA A 174 -31.72 0.62 -15.23
C ALA A 174 -33.11 1.23 -14.95
N PHE A 175 -33.38 2.36 -15.61
CA PHE A 175 -34.78 2.80 -15.76
C PHE A 175 -35.43 1.90 -16.80
N GLY A 176 -36.17 0.88 -16.33
CA GLY A 176 -37.11 0.13 -17.12
C GLY A 176 -38.20 1.08 -17.64
N ALA A 177 -38.19 1.32 -18.94
CA ALA A 177 -39.29 1.92 -19.64
C ALA A 177 -40.45 0.89 -19.65
N GLY A 178 -41.31 0.96 -18.64
CA GLY A 178 -42.62 0.28 -18.63
C GLY A 178 -43.50 0.91 -19.69
N GLY A 179 -43.67 0.22 -20.82
CA GLY A 179 -44.68 0.56 -21.85
C GLY A 179 -46.08 0.47 -21.28
N LEU A 180 -46.77 1.58 -21.22
CA LEU A 180 -48.21 1.66 -21.05
C LEU A 180 -48.87 1.41 -22.41
N THR A 181 -49.32 0.20 -22.66
CA THR A 181 -50.28 -0.11 -23.71
C THR A 181 -51.63 0.40 -23.25
N ARG A 182 -52.14 1.38 -23.97
CA ARG A 182 -53.47 1.94 -23.81
C ARG A 182 -54.42 1.11 -24.66
N ASP A 183 -55.12 0.17 -24.05
CA ASP A 183 -56.29 -0.48 -24.63
C ASP A 183 -57.46 0.50 -24.58
N SER A 184 -58.08 0.77 -25.76
CA SER A 184 -59.33 1.42 -25.88
C SER A 184 -60.36 0.36 -26.24
N PRO A 185 -61.51 0.24 -25.52
CA PRO A 185 -62.66 -0.60 -25.94
C PRO A 185 -63.61 0.16 -26.85
N PRO A 186 -64.54 -0.58 -27.48
CA PRO A 186 -65.34 -0.27 -28.70
C PRO A 186 -66.38 0.81 -28.56
#